data_c0b88d2b8a08bffa92d08f51eff597d0
#
_entry.id   c0b88d2b8a08bffa92d08f51eff597d0
#
_cell.length_a   1.000
_cell.length_b   1.000
_cell.length_c   1.000
_cell.angle_alpha   90.00
_cell.angle_beta   90.00
_cell.angle_gamma   90.00
#
_symmetry.space_group_name_H-M   'P 1'
#
loop_
_entity.id
_entity.type
_entity.pdbx_description
1 polymer ?
#
loop_
_entity_poly.entity_id
_entity_poly.type
_entity_poly.pdbx_seq_one_letter_code
_entity_poly.pdbx_strand_id
1 'polypeptide(L)'
;MTLTASPTTAWPGLAPVPEGGLSARIAERLFRSDVARRHVTVRLHRPDGTVEQLGLGGPAVVVHRPAELFARIGRDKLIGFGEAYLSGAWAEDGVPGDGVLGDFLTVLAADMADLVPRSLQRLRAVVSPRLPRSHRGTRENTQANVAHHYDLSNDLFASFLDPTLSYSSALFEDLDTALSEDFAAAQWRKIDRLLDRAGVGPGTRLLEVGTGWGELAIRAAARGATVRSITLSVEQQALARERIAAAGHADRVSVDLCDYRALLDEPAGAYDAVVSVEMIEAVGREFWTTYFRTLDHALAPGGKVALQAITLPHDRMLATGSTHTLITKYIFPGGALPSVRAIDQVTGRHTSLRITDDLAMGRHYAPTLQRWDRAFLAAHERVADLGFDPTFVRMWHFYLEYCRAGFAADYIDVHQLVLARPEEER
;
A
#
# COMPACT_ATOMS: atom_id res chain seq x y z
N MET A 1 -20.44 2.31 18.86
CA MET A 1 -20.50 0.92 19.34
C MET A 1 -19.12 0.55 19.84
N THR A 2 -18.93 0.52 21.14
CA THR A 2 -17.63 0.40 21.81
C THR A 2 -17.12 -1.02 21.64
N LEU A 3 -16.08 -1.23 20.82
CA LEU A 3 -15.40 -2.51 20.67
C LEU A 3 -14.52 -2.80 21.90
N THR A 4 -15.15 -3.26 22.97
CA THR A 4 -14.44 -3.93 24.08
C THR A 4 -14.21 -5.40 23.72
N ALA A 5 -13.37 -5.65 22.72
CA ALA A 5 -12.89 -7.00 22.45
C ALA A 5 -11.67 -7.27 23.34
N SER A 6 -11.67 -8.43 24.04
CA SER A 6 -10.49 -8.89 24.76
C SER A 6 -9.29 -8.96 23.80
N PRO A 7 -8.07 -8.62 24.25
CA PRO A 7 -6.86 -8.58 23.40
C PRO A 7 -6.59 -9.86 22.61
N THR A 8 -7.04 -11.00 23.09
CA THR A 8 -6.92 -12.31 22.44
C THR A 8 -7.85 -12.54 21.23
N THR A 9 -8.95 -11.79 21.13
CA THR A 9 -9.89 -11.89 20.00
C THR A 9 -9.55 -10.93 18.87
N ALA A 10 -8.96 -9.76 19.18
CA ALA A 10 -8.53 -8.78 18.17
C ALA A 10 -7.34 -9.26 17.33
N TRP A 11 -6.45 -10.09 17.90
CA TRP A 11 -5.22 -10.54 17.25
C TRP A 11 -5.06 -12.08 17.30
N PRO A 12 -5.93 -12.87 16.65
CA PRO A 12 -5.93 -14.34 16.76
C PRO A 12 -4.62 -14.98 16.24
N GLY A 13 -3.88 -14.31 15.34
CA GLY A 13 -2.57 -14.78 14.87
C GLY A 13 -1.45 -14.65 15.89
N LEU A 14 -1.61 -13.78 16.92
CA LEU A 14 -0.59 -13.53 17.94
C LEU A 14 -0.81 -14.38 19.19
N ALA A 15 -2.02 -14.86 19.44
CA ALA A 15 -2.44 -15.45 20.71
C ALA A 15 -1.66 -16.67 21.15
N PRO A 16 -1.38 -17.76 20.44
CA PRO A 16 -0.45 -18.77 20.95
C PRO A 16 0.97 -18.51 20.40
N VAL A 17 1.95 -18.43 21.31
CA VAL A 17 3.36 -18.53 20.91
C VAL A 17 3.57 -19.96 20.37
N PRO A 18 4.05 -20.15 19.13
CA PRO A 18 4.30 -21.47 18.59
C PRO A 18 5.36 -22.20 19.41
N GLU A 19 5.19 -23.51 19.56
CA GLU A 19 6.22 -24.34 20.18
C GLU A 19 7.49 -24.35 19.32
N GLY A 20 8.66 -24.22 19.97
CA GLY A 20 9.94 -24.35 19.33
C GLY A 20 10.18 -25.80 18.90
N GLY A 21 10.51 -26.01 17.61
CA GLY A 21 10.76 -27.33 17.06
C GLY A 21 11.91 -27.28 16.04
N LEU A 22 12.02 -28.33 15.21
CA LEU A 22 13.06 -28.39 14.18
C LEU A 22 13.00 -27.19 13.21
N SER A 23 11.80 -26.74 12.85
CA SER A 23 11.59 -25.56 12.00
C SER A 23 12.14 -24.27 12.62
N ALA A 24 11.99 -24.09 13.92
CA ALA A 24 12.53 -22.95 14.64
C ALA A 24 14.08 -22.96 14.66
N ARG A 25 14.70 -24.12 14.86
CA ARG A 25 16.17 -24.28 14.80
C ARG A 25 16.73 -24.00 13.40
N ILE A 26 16.03 -24.47 12.36
CA ILE A 26 16.40 -24.17 10.98
C ILE A 26 16.27 -22.66 10.70
N ALA A 27 15.17 -22.04 11.13
CA ALA A 27 14.93 -20.61 10.99
C ALA A 27 16.03 -19.79 11.69
N GLU A 28 16.39 -20.15 12.93
CA GLU A 28 17.47 -19.51 13.65
C GLU A 28 18.80 -19.62 12.92
N ARG A 29 19.17 -20.82 12.46
CA ARG A 29 20.43 -21.02 11.73
C ARG A 29 20.49 -20.19 10.45
N LEU A 30 19.39 -20.15 9.68
CA LEU A 30 19.32 -19.36 8.44
C LEU A 30 19.39 -17.86 8.74
N PHE A 31 18.65 -17.39 9.73
CA PHE A 31 18.65 -15.99 10.14
C PHE A 31 20.05 -15.54 10.59
N ARG A 32 20.71 -16.31 11.44
CA ARG A 32 22.09 -16.02 11.91
C ARG A 32 23.08 -15.97 10.74
N SER A 33 23.01 -16.95 9.86
CA SER A 33 23.89 -17.02 8.67
C SER A 33 23.67 -15.85 7.71
N ASP A 34 22.44 -15.37 7.58
CA ASP A 34 22.09 -14.24 6.73
C ASP A 34 22.55 -12.91 7.35
N VAL A 35 22.16 -12.66 8.60
CA VAL A 35 22.51 -11.43 9.34
C VAL A 35 24.03 -11.26 9.49
N ALA A 36 24.78 -12.33 9.71
CA ALA A 36 26.24 -12.26 9.85
C ALA A 36 26.97 -11.64 8.65
N ARG A 37 26.32 -11.56 7.50
CA ARG A 37 26.90 -11.03 6.25
C ARG A 37 26.35 -9.66 5.84
N ARG A 38 25.45 -9.09 6.67
CA ARG A 38 24.76 -7.84 6.35
C ARG A 38 25.25 -6.67 7.19
N HIS A 39 25.15 -5.49 6.63
CA HIS A 39 25.41 -4.23 7.33
C HIS A 39 24.22 -3.82 8.21
N VAL A 40 23.92 -4.68 9.18
CA VAL A 40 22.93 -4.47 10.25
C VAL A 40 23.53 -4.92 11.57
N THR A 41 22.91 -4.49 12.67
CA THR A 41 23.25 -4.97 14.03
C THR A 41 22.02 -5.66 14.61
N VAL A 42 22.17 -6.92 15.05
CA VAL A 42 21.14 -7.65 15.79
C VAL A 42 21.67 -8.05 17.15
N ARG A 43 21.03 -7.55 18.21
CA ARG A 43 21.36 -7.90 19.61
C ARG A 43 20.35 -8.94 20.10
N LEU A 44 20.82 -10.16 20.36
CA LEU A 44 20.01 -11.26 20.86
C LEU A 44 20.18 -11.37 22.37
N HIS A 45 19.10 -11.15 23.13
CA HIS A 45 19.08 -11.36 24.56
C HIS A 45 18.89 -12.85 24.84
N ARG A 46 19.86 -13.47 25.55
CA ARG A 46 19.79 -14.87 25.94
C ARG A 46 19.13 -15.05 27.30
N PRO A 47 18.52 -16.22 27.56
CA PRO A 47 17.92 -16.51 28.88
C PRO A 47 18.89 -16.42 30.07
N ASP A 48 20.21 -16.60 29.84
CA ASP A 48 21.25 -16.47 30.85
C ASP A 48 21.64 -15.01 31.14
N GLY A 49 20.97 -14.02 30.51
CA GLY A 49 21.23 -12.60 30.65
C GLY A 49 22.34 -12.07 29.74
N THR A 50 23.03 -12.93 28.99
CA THR A 50 24.05 -12.48 28.03
C THR A 50 23.40 -11.90 26.77
N VAL A 51 24.10 -10.94 26.10
CA VAL A 51 23.69 -10.34 24.82
C VAL A 51 24.70 -10.77 23.78
N GLU A 52 24.21 -11.44 22.76
CA GLU A 52 25.00 -11.78 21.58
C GLU A 52 24.72 -10.76 20.45
N GLN A 53 25.77 -10.26 19.82
CA GLN A 53 25.67 -9.36 18.71
C GLN A 53 26.02 -10.07 17.41
N LEU A 54 25.16 -9.88 16.39
CA LEU A 54 25.33 -10.38 15.02
C LEU A 54 25.34 -9.21 14.03
N GLY A 55 25.91 -9.45 12.83
CA GLY A 55 25.96 -8.48 11.73
C GLY A 55 27.26 -7.68 11.67
N LEU A 56 27.37 -6.86 10.62
CA LEU A 56 28.59 -6.10 10.30
C LEU A 56 28.52 -4.63 10.76
N GLY A 57 27.53 -4.27 11.59
CA GLY A 57 27.25 -2.88 11.96
C GLY A 57 26.17 -2.25 11.05
N GLY A 58 25.61 -1.12 11.48
CA GLY A 58 24.53 -0.42 10.79
C GLY A 58 23.22 -0.40 11.59
N PRO A 59 22.05 -0.24 10.95
CA PRO A 59 20.77 -0.15 11.64
C PRO A 59 20.58 -1.32 12.62
N ALA A 60 20.16 -1.01 13.86
CA ALA A 60 20.21 -1.94 14.95
C ALA A 60 18.81 -2.36 15.44
N VAL A 61 18.67 -3.65 15.75
CA VAL A 61 17.47 -4.21 16.38
C VAL A 61 17.84 -5.06 17.60
N VAL A 62 16.92 -5.14 18.55
CA VAL A 62 17.03 -5.96 19.76
C VAL A 62 16.01 -7.09 19.72
N VAL A 63 16.46 -8.31 19.89
CA VAL A 63 15.61 -9.48 20.01
C VAL A 63 15.51 -9.84 21.49
N HIS A 64 14.37 -9.51 22.10
CA HIS A 64 14.08 -9.73 23.51
C HIS A 64 13.69 -11.19 23.80
N ARG A 65 13.00 -11.85 22.87
CA ARG A 65 12.52 -13.24 23.02
C ARG A 65 12.89 -14.08 21.79
N PRO A 66 14.17 -14.51 21.68
CA PRO A 66 14.68 -15.25 20.50
C PRO A 66 13.89 -16.54 20.21
N ALA A 67 13.52 -17.29 21.25
CA ALA A 67 12.76 -18.53 21.09
C ALA A 67 11.41 -18.30 20.40
N GLU A 68 10.69 -17.23 20.77
CA GLU A 68 9.44 -16.83 20.13
C GLU A 68 9.66 -16.38 18.69
N LEU A 69 10.65 -15.51 18.44
CA LEU A 69 11.00 -15.04 17.10
C LEU A 69 11.22 -16.22 16.14
N PHE A 70 12.11 -17.14 16.52
CA PHE A 70 12.45 -18.26 15.64
C PHE A 70 11.33 -19.29 15.50
N ALA A 71 10.50 -19.47 16.53
CA ALA A 71 9.32 -20.32 16.45
C ALA A 71 8.29 -19.75 15.44
N ARG A 72 8.04 -18.44 15.50
CA ARG A 72 7.14 -17.75 14.56
C ARG A 72 7.69 -17.77 13.12
N ILE A 73 8.99 -17.47 12.94
CA ILE A 73 9.63 -17.56 11.60
C ILE A 73 9.58 -19.00 11.09
N GLY A 74 9.85 -19.99 11.93
CA GLY A 74 9.82 -21.40 11.55
C GLY A 74 8.45 -21.88 11.08
N ARG A 75 7.37 -21.35 11.69
CA ARG A 75 5.98 -21.65 11.33
C ARG A 75 5.51 -20.86 10.10
N ASP A 76 5.64 -19.53 10.12
CA ASP A 76 4.96 -18.63 9.19
C ASP A 76 5.90 -17.74 8.36
N LYS A 77 7.22 -17.99 8.43
CA LYS A 77 8.25 -17.30 7.65
C LYS A 77 8.20 -15.76 7.85
N LEU A 78 8.06 -14.97 6.77
CA LEU A 78 8.01 -13.51 6.85
C LEU A 78 6.79 -12.97 7.61
N ILE A 79 5.65 -13.67 7.57
CA ILE A 79 4.50 -13.33 8.42
C ILE A 79 4.90 -13.50 9.89
N GLY A 80 5.53 -14.63 10.23
CA GLY A 80 6.00 -14.89 11.59
C GLY A 80 7.06 -13.90 12.07
N PHE A 81 7.92 -13.40 11.18
CA PHE A 81 8.88 -12.34 11.50
C PHE A 81 8.17 -11.04 11.92
N GLY A 82 7.18 -10.59 11.13
CA GLY A 82 6.37 -9.43 11.48
C GLY A 82 5.53 -9.65 12.74
N GLU A 83 4.88 -10.82 12.89
CA GLU A 83 4.11 -11.14 14.10
C GLU A 83 4.98 -11.14 15.37
N ALA A 84 6.25 -11.55 15.27
CA ALA A 84 7.20 -11.43 16.37
C ALA A 84 7.48 -9.96 16.75
N TYR A 85 7.46 -9.04 15.79
CA TYR A 85 7.51 -7.59 16.06
C TYR A 85 6.23 -7.12 16.75
N LEU A 86 5.07 -7.47 16.21
CA LEU A 86 3.77 -7.09 16.78
C LEU A 86 3.63 -7.57 18.23
N SER A 87 4.16 -8.75 18.57
CA SER A 87 4.16 -9.28 19.94
C SER A 87 5.23 -8.63 20.83
N GLY A 88 6.16 -7.84 20.26
CA GLY A 88 7.29 -7.27 20.98
C GLY A 88 8.40 -8.29 21.29
N ALA A 89 8.46 -9.41 20.54
CA ALA A 89 9.59 -10.35 20.69
C ALA A 89 10.90 -9.76 20.16
N TRP A 90 10.83 -8.80 19.27
CA TRP A 90 11.93 -7.95 18.84
C TRP A 90 11.44 -6.53 18.53
N ALA A 91 12.36 -5.57 18.52
CA ALA A 91 12.10 -4.16 18.20
C ALA A 91 13.35 -3.52 17.62
N GLU A 92 13.22 -2.33 17.04
CA GLU A 92 14.35 -1.45 16.73
C GLU A 92 15.11 -1.04 18.00
N ASP A 93 16.43 -0.86 17.85
CA ASP A 93 17.29 -0.36 18.92
C ASP A 93 17.46 1.15 18.77
N GLY A 94 16.41 1.88 19.11
CA GLY A 94 16.28 3.33 18.95
C GLY A 94 14.91 3.82 19.39
N VAL A 95 14.61 5.06 19.04
CA VAL A 95 13.28 5.64 19.27
C VAL A 95 12.41 5.32 18.06
N PRO A 96 11.22 4.69 18.23
CA PRO A 96 10.30 4.50 17.12
C PRO A 96 10.04 5.82 16.35
N GLY A 97 10.12 5.78 15.02
CA GLY A 97 10.03 6.96 14.16
C GLY A 97 11.36 7.58 13.73
N ASP A 98 12.49 7.14 14.29
CA ASP A 98 13.84 7.56 13.85
C ASP A 98 14.21 7.02 12.46
N GLY A 99 13.42 6.04 11.97
CA GLY A 99 13.65 5.36 10.70
C GLY A 99 14.54 4.13 10.81
N VAL A 100 15.04 3.80 11.99
CA VAL A 100 15.95 2.64 12.22
C VAL A 100 15.30 1.32 11.78
N LEU A 101 14.00 1.12 12.06
CA LEU A 101 13.27 -0.08 11.65
C LEU A 101 13.26 -0.22 10.13
N GLY A 102 12.86 0.82 9.42
CA GLY A 102 12.79 0.78 7.96
C GLY A 102 14.16 0.68 7.31
N ASP A 103 15.20 1.29 7.88
CA ASP A 103 16.58 1.16 7.38
C ASP A 103 17.09 -0.28 7.57
N PHE A 104 16.80 -0.90 8.72
CA PHE A 104 17.07 -2.32 8.96
C PHE A 104 16.35 -3.20 7.91
N LEU A 105 15.06 -2.98 7.72
CA LEU A 105 14.26 -3.72 6.74
C LEU A 105 14.71 -3.46 5.30
N THR A 106 15.22 -2.25 4.98
CA THR A 106 15.77 -1.91 3.66
C THR A 106 17.00 -2.76 3.33
N VAL A 107 17.92 -2.91 4.27
CA VAL A 107 19.09 -3.78 4.09
C VAL A 107 18.66 -5.25 3.89
N LEU A 108 17.62 -5.69 4.58
CA LEU A 108 17.09 -7.05 4.37
C LEU A 108 16.39 -7.19 3.01
N ALA A 109 15.67 -6.16 2.56
CA ALA A 109 14.90 -6.17 1.31
C ALA A 109 15.80 -6.09 0.07
N ALA A 110 16.90 -5.32 0.13
CA ALA A 110 17.80 -5.12 -0.99
C ALA A 110 18.33 -6.44 -1.59
N ASP A 111 18.66 -7.40 -0.73
CA ASP A 111 19.21 -8.69 -1.15
C ASP A 111 18.13 -9.79 -1.27
N MET A 112 16.88 -9.51 -0.90
CA MET A 112 15.80 -10.51 -1.04
C MET A 112 15.58 -10.96 -2.49
N ALA A 113 15.98 -10.16 -3.47
CA ALA A 113 15.96 -10.53 -4.88
C ALA A 113 16.97 -11.63 -5.19
N ASP A 114 18.10 -11.68 -4.49
CA ASP A 114 19.23 -12.60 -4.75
C ASP A 114 19.23 -13.83 -3.84
N LEU A 115 18.48 -13.80 -2.71
CA LEU A 115 18.41 -14.89 -1.74
C LEU A 115 17.85 -16.21 -2.29
N VAL A 116 17.08 -16.16 -3.37
CA VAL A 116 16.52 -17.36 -3.99
C VAL A 116 17.02 -17.47 -5.42
N PRO A 117 17.94 -18.41 -5.73
CA PRO A 117 18.36 -18.67 -7.10
C PRO A 117 17.15 -18.84 -8.03
N ARG A 118 17.21 -18.27 -9.24
CA ARG A 118 16.11 -18.31 -10.24
C ARG A 118 15.54 -19.71 -10.47
N SER A 119 16.38 -20.74 -10.34
CA SER A 119 15.99 -22.15 -10.42
C SER A 119 15.10 -22.62 -9.26
N LEU A 120 15.22 -22.04 -8.06
CA LEU A 120 14.46 -22.39 -6.85
C LEU A 120 13.21 -21.51 -6.67
N GLN A 121 13.07 -20.40 -7.40
CA GLN A 121 11.89 -19.54 -7.34
C GLN A 121 10.60 -20.29 -7.71
N ARG A 122 10.66 -21.27 -8.60
CA ARG A 122 9.52 -22.16 -8.95
C ARG A 122 9.08 -23.04 -7.78
N LEU A 123 9.99 -23.46 -6.89
CA LEU A 123 9.67 -24.21 -5.69
C LEU A 123 9.04 -23.34 -4.58
N ARG A 124 9.28 -22.04 -4.60
CA ARG A 124 8.69 -21.08 -3.66
C ARG A 124 7.16 -21.06 -3.74
N ALA A 125 6.61 -21.17 -4.96
CA ALA A 125 5.16 -21.22 -5.18
C ALA A 125 4.49 -22.46 -4.57
N VAL A 126 5.23 -23.55 -4.33
CA VAL A 126 4.71 -24.78 -3.70
C VAL A 126 4.71 -24.70 -2.17
N VAL A 127 5.57 -23.88 -1.59
CA VAL A 127 5.79 -23.80 -0.13
C VAL A 127 5.11 -22.59 0.50
N SER A 128 4.63 -21.62 -0.29
CA SER A 128 3.99 -20.39 0.20
C SER A 128 2.52 -20.64 0.57
N PRO A 129 2.01 -20.10 1.70
CA PRO A 129 0.60 -20.15 2.05
C PRO A 129 -0.24 -19.51 0.93
N ARG A 130 -1.33 -20.18 0.52
CA ARG A 130 -2.25 -19.65 -0.49
C ARG A 130 -3.20 -18.62 0.15
N LEU A 131 -3.57 -17.61 -0.61
CA LEU A 131 -4.57 -16.61 -0.18
C LEU A 131 -5.88 -17.33 0.23
N PRO A 132 -6.46 -17.02 1.42
CA PRO A 132 -7.75 -17.51 1.83
C PRO A 132 -8.84 -17.14 0.82
N ARG A 133 -9.84 -18.02 0.63
CA ARG A 133 -10.96 -17.76 -0.30
C ARG A 133 -11.77 -16.52 0.09
N SER A 134 -11.85 -16.19 1.38
CA SER A 134 -12.52 -14.99 1.91
C SER A 134 -11.84 -13.67 1.48
N HIS A 135 -10.57 -13.70 1.08
CA HIS A 135 -9.81 -12.51 0.63
C HIS A 135 -9.89 -12.27 -0.88
N ARG A 136 -10.68 -13.05 -1.63
CA ARG A 136 -10.85 -12.82 -3.07
C ARG A 136 -11.71 -11.60 -3.32
N GLY A 137 -11.36 -10.77 -4.33
CA GLY A 137 -12.04 -9.53 -4.70
C GLY A 137 -13.43 -9.72 -5.35
N THR A 138 -14.27 -10.67 -4.90
CA THR A 138 -15.67 -10.80 -5.36
C THR A 138 -16.49 -9.57 -4.94
N ARG A 139 -17.62 -9.30 -5.60
CA ARG A 139 -18.48 -8.15 -5.25
C ARG A 139 -18.84 -8.12 -3.75
N GLU A 140 -19.12 -9.28 -3.16
CA GLU A 140 -19.50 -9.44 -1.75
C GLU A 140 -18.30 -9.18 -0.81
N ASN A 141 -17.10 -9.65 -1.18
CA ASN A 141 -15.91 -9.48 -0.37
C ASN A 141 -15.23 -8.12 -0.57
N THR A 142 -15.36 -7.48 -1.75
CA THR A 142 -14.69 -6.21 -2.06
C THR A 142 -15.15 -5.10 -1.10
N GLN A 143 -16.45 -4.98 -0.86
CA GLN A 143 -16.97 -4.01 0.10
C GLN A 143 -16.48 -4.29 1.52
N ALA A 144 -16.47 -5.56 1.95
CA ALA A 144 -15.98 -5.96 3.27
C ALA A 144 -14.44 -5.75 3.39
N ASN A 145 -13.67 -6.01 2.33
CA ASN A 145 -12.22 -5.80 2.32
C ASN A 145 -11.84 -4.33 2.34
N VAL A 146 -12.57 -3.48 1.59
CA VAL A 146 -12.41 -2.02 1.61
C VAL A 146 -12.84 -1.47 2.96
N ALA A 147 -14.01 -1.88 3.48
CA ALA A 147 -14.48 -1.50 4.79
C ALA A 147 -13.48 -1.88 5.89
N HIS A 148 -12.89 -3.07 5.85
CA HIS A 148 -11.92 -3.51 6.85
C HIS A 148 -10.71 -2.57 7.00
N HIS A 149 -10.25 -1.97 5.92
CA HIS A 149 -9.12 -1.02 5.94
C HIS A 149 -9.56 0.42 6.19
N TYR A 150 -10.64 0.88 5.55
CA TYR A 150 -11.09 2.27 5.63
C TYR A 150 -12.10 2.55 6.76
N ASP A 151 -12.69 1.51 7.38
CA ASP A 151 -13.48 1.62 8.63
C ASP A 151 -12.59 1.83 9.89
N LEU A 152 -11.27 1.97 9.71
CA LEU A 152 -10.33 2.38 10.77
C LEU A 152 -10.56 3.81 11.29
N SER A 153 -11.59 4.49 10.82
CA SER A 153 -12.05 5.87 11.11
C SER A 153 -11.27 6.99 10.39
N ASN A 154 -12.01 8.00 9.92
CA ASN A 154 -11.43 9.22 9.36
C ASN A 154 -10.47 9.91 10.33
N ASP A 155 -10.75 9.84 11.64
CA ASP A 155 -9.94 10.46 12.69
C ASP A 155 -8.55 9.84 12.82
N LEU A 156 -8.43 8.52 12.59
CA LEU A 156 -7.13 7.85 12.55
C LEU A 156 -6.29 8.38 11.38
N PHE A 157 -6.86 8.40 10.16
CA PHE A 157 -6.15 8.89 8.98
C PHE A 157 -5.79 10.38 9.11
N ALA A 158 -6.69 11.21 9.63
CA ALA A 158 -6.44 12.62 9.90
C ALA A 158 -5.37 12.86 10.97
N SER A 159 -5.02 11.86 11.78
CA SER A 159 -3.97 11.99 12.80
C SER A 159 -2.56 11.98 12.23
N PHE A 160 -2.36 11.42 11.01
CA PHE A 160 -1.03 11.26 10.43
C PHE A 160 -0.89 11.70 8.97
N LEU A 161 -1.99 11.83 8.22
CA LEU A 161 -1.97 12.41 6.89
C LEU A 161 -1.81 13.93 6.93
N ASP A 162 -1.33 14.50 5.85
CA ASP A 162 -1.30 15.94 5.62
C ASP A 162 -2.72 16.50 5.38
N PRO A 163 -2.92 17.84 5.38
CA PRO A 163 -4.24 18.43 5.21
C PRO A 163 -5.00 18.06 3.95
N THR A 164 -4.31 17.55 2.90
CA THR A 164 -4.97 17.05 1.69
C THR A 164 -5.70 15.73 1.93
N LEU A 165 -5.37 15.02 2.99
CA LEU A 165 -5.82 13.66 3.27
C LEU A 165 -5.55 12.69 2.10
N SER A 166 -4.44 12.88 1.37
CA SER A 166 -4.06 12.00 0.27
C SER A 166 -3.31 10.77 0.81
N TYR A 167 -3.97 9.61 0.80
CA TYR A 167 -3.39 8.34 1.24
C TYR A 167 -2.80 7.57 0.03
N SER A 168 -1.77 8.16 -0.56
CA SER A 168 -1.03 7.64 -1.73
C SER A 168 0.30 8.38 -1.85
N SER A 169 1.25 7.87 -2.64
CA SER A 169 2.57 8.48 -2.79
C SER A 169 2.49 9.95 -3.20
N ALA A 170 3.21 10.81 -2.52
CA ALA A 170 3.47 12.18 -2.95
C ALA A 170 4.49 12.21 -4.10
N LEU A 171 4.62 13.34 -4.77
CA LEU A 171 5.66 13.64 -5.76
C LEU A 171 6.46 14.85 -5.28
N PHE A 172 7.59 14.61 -4.62
CA PHE A 172 8.47 15.67 -4.13
C PHE A 172 9.21 16.34 -5.28
N GLU A 173 9.63 17.59 -5.09
CA GLU A 173 10.44 18.30 -6.07
C GLU A 173 11.87 17.75 -6.10
N ASP A 174 12.43 17.54 -4.91
CA ASP A 174 13.76 17.00 -4.70
C ASP A 174 13.70 15.95 -3.56
N LEU A 175 14.27 14.78 -3.82
CA LEU A 175 14.32 13.70 -2.83
C LEU A 175 15.24 14.01 -1.65
N ASP A 176 16.29 14.82 -1.84
CA ASP A 176 17.21 15.19 -0.78
C ASP A 176 16.54 16.11 0.26
N THR A 177 15.53 16.87 -0.14
CA THR A 177 14.75 17.76 0.72
C THR A 177 13.34 17.25 1.04
N ALA A 178 12.98 16.07 0.58
CA ALA A 178 11.62 15.50 0.68
C ALA A 178 11.06 15.46 2.11
N LEU A 179 11.91 15.30 3.14
CA LEU A 179 11.49 15.27 4.54
C LEU A 179 11.18 16.67 5.12
N SER A 180 11.63 17.74 4.48
CA SER A 180 11.42 19.12 4.91
C SER A 180 10.54 19.94 3.96
N GLU A 181 10.25 19.43 2.75
CA GLU A 181 9.34 20.07 1.79
C GLU A 181 7.92 20.19 2.36
N ASP A 182 7.14 21.18 1.93
CA ASP A 182 5.70 21.22 2.22
C ASP A 182 5.02 19.95 1.65
N PHE A 183 4.45 19.16 2.56
CA PHE A 183 3.88 17.86 2.20
C PHE A 183 2.61 18.00 1.36
N ALA A 184 1.78 18.98 1.66
CA ALA A 184 0.59 19.27 0.87
C ALA A 184 0.97 19.69 -0.56
N ALA A 185 2.03 20.50 -0.71
CA ALA A 185 2.54 20.89 -2.04
C ALA A 185 3.03 19.68 -2.85
N ALA A 186 3.72 18.72 -2.21
CA ALA A 186 4.14 17.49 -2.87
C ALA A 186 2.95 16.59 -3.28
N GLN A 187 1.90 16.53 -2.45
CA GLN A 187 0.64 15.82 -2.79
C GLN A 187 -0.10 16.53 -3.93
N TRP A 188 -0.19 17.85 -3.91
CA TRP A 188 -0.80 18.63 -4.99
C TRP A 188 -0.05 18.46 -6.32
N ARG A 189 1.27 18.47 -6.30
CA ARG A 189 2.10 18.22 -7.50
C ARG A 189 1.81 16.86 -8.11
N LYS A 190 1.67 15.82 -7.28
CA LYS A 190 1.28 14.49 -7.72
C LYS A 190 -0.08 14.46 -8.40
N ILE A 191 -1.08 15.11 -7.80
CA ILE A 191 -2.44 15.21 -8.35
C ILE A 191 -2.45 16.05 -9.62
N ASP A 192 -1.80 17.21 -9.61
CA ASP A 192 -1.75 18.13 -10.75
C ASP A 192 -1.14 17.47 -11.98
N ARG A 193 -0.04 16.70 -11.79
CA ARG A 193 0.55 15.96 -12.90
C ARG A 193 -0.45 14.97 -13.53
N LEU A 194 -1.21 14.23 -12.74
CA LEU A 194 -2.23 13.31 -13.25
C LEU A 194 -3.31 14.06 -14.04
N LEU A 195 -3.82 15.18 -13.50
CA LEU A 195 -4.82 16.02 -14.13
C LEU A 195 -4.29 16.64 -15.45
N ASP A 196 -3.04 17.13 -15.45
CA ASP A 196 -2.39 17.70 -16.64
C ASP A 196 -2.23 16.63 -17.73
N ARG A 197 -1.75 15.44 -17.38
CA ARG A 197 -1.56 14.34 -18.33
C ARG A 197 -2.86 13.79 -18.87
N ALA A 198 -3.94 13.80 -18.06
CA ALA A 198 -5.29 13.44 -18.49
C ALA A 198 -5.96 14.56 -19.31
N GLY A 199 -5.38 15.76 -19.39
CA GLY A 199 -5.94 16.90 -20.11
C GLY A 199 -7.13 17.54 -19.41
N VAL A 200 -7.17 17.50 -18.07
CA VAL A 200 -8.27 18.04 -17.26
C VAL A 200 -8.19 19.56 -17.18
N GLY A 201 -9.23 20.23 -17.66
CA GLY A 201 -9.39 21.68 -17.67
C GLY A 201 -10.86 22.12 -17.76
N PRO A 202 -11.12 23.39 -18.13
CA PRO A 202 -12.47 23.91 -18.21
C PRO A 202 -13.36 23.08 -19.14
N GLY A 203 -14.53 22.66 -18.64
CA GLY A 203 -15.52 21.88 -19.39
C GLY A 203 -15.23 20.39 -19.50
N THR A 204 -14.10 19.88 -18.99
CA THR A 204 -13.78 18.43 -18.95
C THR A 204 -14.76 17.68 -18.06
N ARG A 205 -15.34 16.59 -18.58
CA ARG A 205 -16.12 15.62 -17.79
C ARG A 205 -15.14 14.57 -17.26
N LEU A 206 -14.84 14.60 -15.97
CA LEU A 206 -13.90 13.72 -15.31
C LEU A 206 -14.62 12.62 -14.54
N LEU A 207 -14.19 11.37 -14.71
CA LEU A 207 -14.47 10.27 -13.80
C LEU A 207 -13.25 10.03 -12.90
N GLU A 208 -13.45 10.07 -11.58
CA GLU A 208 -12.48 9.61 -10.59
C GLU A 208 -12.92 8.26 -10.03
N VAL A 209 -12.04 7.26 -10.12
CA VAL A 209 -12.27 5.94 -9.53
C VAL A 209 -11.42 5.81 -8.27
N GLY A 210 -12.10 5.91 -7.11
CA GLY A 210 -11.46 5.97 -5.80
C GLY A 210 -11.38 7.39 -5.27
N THR A 211 -12.45 7.85 -4.62
CA THR A 211 -12.60 9.24 -4.12
C THR A 211 -11.57 9.63 -3.07
N GLY A 212 -11.12 8.67 -2.24
CA GLY A 212 -10.44 9.02 -1.01
C GLY A 212 -11.27 10.02 -0.19
N TRP A 213 -10.65 11.11 0.21
CA TRP A 213 -11.35 12.21 0.93
C TRP A 213 -11.55 13.46 0.05
N GLY A 214 -11.51 13.29 -1.30
CA GLY A 214 -12.02 14.26 -2.27
C GLY A 214 -11.00 15.28 -2.79
N GLU A 215 -9.72 15.24 -2.41
CA GLU A 215 -8.74 16.26 -2.80
C GLU A 215 -8.54 16.34 -4.33
N LEU A 216 -8.45 15.21 -5.03
CA LEU A 216 -8.30 15.20 -6.48
C LEU A 216 -9.55 15.81 -7.16
N ALA A 217 -10.74 15.47 -6.70
CA ALA A 217 -11.98 16.04 -7.20
C ALA A 217 -12.06 17.56 -7.00
N ILE A 218 -11.64 18.06 -5.81
CA ILE A 218 -11.57 19.51 -5.52
C ILE A 218 -10.64 20.20 -6.50
N ARG A 219 -9.41 19.67 -6.71
CA ARG A 219 -8.44 20.27 -7.61
C ARG A 219 -8.89 20.24 -9.07
N ALA A 220 -9.55 19.16 -9.52
CA ALA A 220 -10.12 19.07 -10.85
C ALA A 220 -11.26 20.07 -11.05
N ALA A 221 -12.16 20.22 -10.06
CA ALA A 221 -13.24 21.21 -10.12
C ALA A 221 -12.73 22.65 -10.12
N ALA A 222 -11.67 22.95 -9.38
CA ALA A 222 -10.99 24.23 -9.40
C ALA A 222 -10.40 24.59 -10.79
N ARG A 223 -10.07 23.58 -11.62
CA ARG A 223 -9.66 23.74 -13.02
C ARG A 223 -10.84 23.93 -13.99
N GLY A 224 -12.07 23.89 -13.47
CA GLY A 224 -13.31 24.06 -14.25
C GLY A 224 -13.89 22.77 -14.83
N ALA A 225 -13.42 21.61 -14.37
CA ALA A 225 -13.99 20.31 -14.74
C ALA A 225 -15.32 20.04 -14.00
N THR A 226 -16.16 19.20 -14.58
CA THR A 226 -17.29 18.54 -13.90
C THR A 226 -16.85 17.14 -13.53
N VAL A 227 -16.93 16.78 -12.25
CA VAL A 227 -16.35 15.55 -11.71
C VAL A 227 -17.43 14.64 -11.17
N ARG A 228 -17.41 13.39 -11.60
CA ARG A 228 -18.06 12.28 -10.91
C ARG A 228 -16.97 11.45 -10.24
N SER A 229 -17.02 11.35 -8.92
CA SER A 229 -16.11 10.53 -8.14
C SER A 229 -16.86 9.35 -7.52
N ILE A 230 -16.28 8.15 -7.52
CA ILE A 230 -16.90 6.95 -6.99
C ILE A 230 -16.07 6.30 -5.89
N THR A 231 -16.74 5.84 -4.83
CA THR A 231 -16.14 5.11 -3.70
C THR A 231 -17.07 4.00 -3.23
N LEU A 232 -16.53 3.05 -2.46
CA LEU A 232 -17.30 2.04 -1.74
C LEU A 232 -17.45 2.35 -0.24
N SER A 233 -16.73 3.36 0.27
CA SER A 233 -16.77 3.76 1.69
C SER A 233 -17.76 4.88 1.93
N VAL A 234 -18.71 4.63 2.84
CA VAL A 234 -19.70 5.63 3.28
C VAL A 234 -19.02 6.78 4.02
N GLU A 235 -17.99 6.47 4.82
CA GLU A 235 -17.23 7.42 5.62
C GLU A 235 -16.43 8.37 4.71
N GLN A 236 -15.76 7.82 3.69
CA GLN A 236 -15.07 8.63 2.69
C GLN A 236 -16.02 9.52 1.92
N GLN A 237 -17.17 8.97 1.47
CA GLN A 237 -18.17 9.76 0.75
C GLN A 237 -18.66 10.96 1.59
N ALA A 238 -18.98 10.73 2.86
CA ALA A 238 -19.50 11.78 3.72
C ALA A 238 -18.48 12.92 3.89
N LEU A 239 -17.25 12.59 4.27
CA LEU A 239 -16.19 13.59 4.49
C LEU A 239 -15.75 14.25 3.18
N ALA A 240 -15.69 13.52 2.07
CA ALA A 240 -15.35 14.08 0.76
C ALA A 240 -16.40 15.12 0.33
N ARG A 241 -17.69 14.83 0.49
CA ARG A 241 -18.78 15.80 0.19
C ARG A 241 -18.69 17.05 1.04
N GLU A 242 -18.39 16.91 2.33
CA GLU A 242 -18.19 18.04 3.23
C GLU A 242 -17.02 18.93 2.76
N ARG A 243 -15.85 18.32 2.46
CA ARG A 243 -14.67 19.04 2.00
C ARG A 243 -14.89 19.72 0.65
N ILE A 244 -15.55 19.04 -0.30
CA ILE A 244 -15.91 19.59 -1.61
C ILE A 244 -16.84 20.79 -1.48
N ALA A 245 -17.85 20.72 -0.59
CA ALA A 245 -18.75 21.83 -0.31
C ALA A 245 -18.03 23.01 0.34
N ALA A 246 -17.15 22.74 1.32
CA ALA A 246 -16.32 23.76 1.97
C ALA A 246 -15.36 24.46 0.98
N ALA A 247 -14.89 23.73 -0.05
CA ALA A 247 -14.08 24.29 -1.13
C ALA A 247 -14.91 25.06 -2.22
N GLY A 248 -16.25 25.08 -2.10
CA GLY A 248 -17.13 25.81 -3.02
C GLY A 248 -17.38 25.08 -4.36
N HIS A 249 -17.25 23.76 -4.43
CA HIS A 249 -17.36 22.98 -5.69
C HIS A 249 -18.52 21.98 -5.68
N ALA A 250 -19.49 22.12 -4.76
CA ALA A 250 -20.63 21.20 -4.66
C ALA A 250 -21.52 21.14 -5.92
N ASP A 251 -21.51 22.17 -6.74
CA ASP A 251 -22.23 22.26 -8.02
C ASP A 251 -21.54 21.52 -9.17
N ARG A 252 -20.24 21.22 -9.02
CA ARG A 252 -19.40 20.60 -10.07
C ARG A 252 -18.97 19.18 -9.76
N VAL A 253 -19.08 18.73 -8.52
CA VAL A 253 -18.59 17.43 -8.07
C VAL A 253 -19.73 16.61 -7.48
N SER A 254 -19.96 15.42 -8.04
CA SER A 254 -20.76 14.36 -7.41
C SER A 254 -19.87 13.27 -6.84
N VAL A 255 -20.21 12.75 -5.66
CA VAL A 255 -19.53 11.60 -5.04
C VAL A 255 -20.56 10.50 -4.82
N ASP A 256 -20.39 9.36 -5.51
CA ASP A 256 -21.36 8.28 -5.52
C ASP A 256 -20.81 7.04 -4.79
N LEU A 257 -21.66 6.37 -4.00
CA LEU A 257 -21.40 5.01 -3.53
C LEU A 257 -21.64 4.05 -4.71
N CYS A 258 -20.58 3.72 -5.42
CA CYS A 258 -20.67 2.96 -6.66
C CYS A 258 -19.45 2.02 -6.81
N ASP A 259 -19.73 0.76 -7.10
CA ASP A 259 -18.70 -0.18 -7.56
C ASP A 259 -18.36 0.14 -9.03
N TYR A 260 -17.07 0.29 -9.34
CA TYR A 260 -16.62 0.62 -10.70
C TYR A 260 -17.18 -0.32 -11.76
N ARG A 261 -17.47 -1.57 -11.42
CA ARG A 261 -18.04 -2.56 -12.35
C ARG A 261 -19.45 -2.19 -12.84
N ALA A 262 -20.18 -1.39 -12.07
CA ALA A 262 -21.52 -0.93 -12.47
C ALA A 262 -21.47 0.08 -13.63
N LEU A 263 -20.33 0.74 -13.84
CA LEU A 263 -20.14 1.66 -14.96
C LEU A 263 -20.24 0.96 -16.34
N LEU A 264 -20.07 -0.37 -16.40
CA LEU A 264 -20.28 -1.14 -17.64
C LEU A 264 -21.74 -1.20 -18.08
N ASP A 265 -22.69 -0.95 -17.17
CA ASP A 265 -24.12 -0.90 -17.42
C ASP A 265 -24.59 0.51 -17.81
N GLU A 266 -23.70 1.52 -17.74
CA GLU A 266 -23.96 2.91 -18.11
C GLU A 266 -23.57 3.19 -19.57
N PRO A 267 -24.01 4.33 -20.16
CA PRO A 267 -23.61 4.71 -21.50
C PRO A 267 -22.10 4.82 -21.68
N ALA A 268 -21.57 4.22 -22.76
CA ALA A 268 -20.15 4.29 -23.07
C ALA A 268 -19.72 5.72 -23.46
N GLY A 269 -18.47 6.08 -23.19
CA GLY A 269 -17.89 7.35 -23.63
C GLY A 269 -18.42 8.58 -22.90
N ALA A 270 -18.86 8.41 -21.66
CA ALA A 270 -19.45 9.51 -20.89
C ALA A 270 -18.42 10.54 -20.41
N TYR A 271 -17.12 10.19 -20.34
CA TYR A 271 -16.08 11.01 -19.72
C TYR A 271 -14.92 11.31 -20.65
N ASP A 272 -14.46 12.56 -20.64
CA ASP A 272 -13.32 13.03 -21.45
C ASP A 272 -11.98 12.63 -20.81
N ALA A 273 -11.97 12.42 -19.50
CA ALA A 273 -10.84 11.92 -18.74
C ALA A 273 -11.29 10.94 -17.65
N VAL A 274 -10.43 9.96 -17.35
CA VAL A 274 -10.60 9.04 -16.20
C VAL A 274 -9.32 9.08 -15.38
N VAL A 275 -9.43 9.28 -14.07
CA VAL A 275 -8.28 9.25 -13.14
C VAL A 275 -8.53 8.24 -12.04
N SER A 276 -7.49 7.47 -11.69
CA SER A 276 -7.55 6.52 -10.59
C SER A 276 -6.19 6.42 -9.90
N VAL A 277 -6.17 6.54 -8.57
CA VAL A 277 -4.95 6.62 -7.77
C VAL A 277 -4.91 5.48 -6.77
N GLU A 278 -3.96 4.54 -6.95
CA GLU A 278 -3.69 3.41 -6.06
C GLU A 278 -4.96 2.60 -5.71
N MET A 279 -5.74 2.31 -6.75
CA MET A 279 -6.98 1.52 -6.65
C MET A 279 -6.85 0.12 -7.25
N ILE A 280 -6.00 -0.05 -8.30
CA ILE A 280 -5.84 -1.32 -9.00
C ILE A 280 -5.35 -2.44 -8.08
N GLU A 281 -4.62 -2.08 -7.03
CA GLU A 281 -4.10 -2.98 -6.00
C GLU A 281 -5.22 -3.65 -5.21
N ALA A 282 -6.33 -2.93 -5.02
CA ALA A 282 -7.48 -3.39 -4.23
C ALA A 282 -8.48 -4.23 -5.05
N VAL A 283 -8.41 -4.20 -6.40
CA VAL A 283 -9.41 -4.92 -7.22
C VAL A 283 -9.17 -6.42 -7.30
N GLY A 284 -7.93 -6.88 -7.01
CA GLY A 284 -7.54 -8.28 -7.16
C GLY A 284 -7.16 -8.64 -8.60
N ARG A 285 -6.17 -9.55 -8.74
CA ARG A 285 -5.56 -9.91 -10.03
C ARG A 285 -6.58 -10.44 -11.04
N GLU A 286 -7.55 -11.22 -10.59
CA GLU A 286 -8.60 -11.82 -11.42
C GLU A 286 -9.55 -10.79 -12.06
N PHE A 287 -9.58 -9.55 -11.52
CA PHE A 287 -10.46 -8.48 -11.99
C PHE A 287 -9.75 -7.37 -12.77
N TRP A 288 -8.43 -7.44 -12.98
CA TRP A 288 -7.71 -6.40 -13.74
C TRP A 288 -8.28 -6.23 -15.15
N THR A 289 -8.67 -7.31 -15.81
CA THR A 289 -9.32 -7.24 -17.14
C THR A 289 -10.64 -6.45 -17.06
N THR A 290 -11.48 -6.75 -16.08
CA THR A 290 -12.75 -6.04 -15.89
C THR A 290 -12.49 -4.57 -15.57
N TYR A 291 -11.51 -4.28 -14.71
CA TYR A 291 -11.14 -2.92 -14.35
C TYR A 291 -10.76 -2.09 -15.58
N PHE A 292 -9.80 -2.54 -16.38
CA PHE A 292 -9.40 -1.79 -17.58
C PHE A 292 -10.49 -1.71 -18.65
N ARG A 293 -11.31 -2.74 -18.80
CA ARG A 293 -12.50 -2.67 -19.69
C ARG A 293 -13.49 -1.62 -19.22
N THR A 294 -13.66 -1.46 -17.91
CA THR A 294 -14.54 -0.41 -17.37
C THR A 294 -13.98 0.98 -17.65
N LEU A 295 -12.66 1.20 -17.45
CA LEU A 295 -12.04 2.48 -17.76
C LEU A 295 -12.13 2.82 -19.26
N ASP A 296 -11.89 1.83 -20.14
CA ASP A 296 -12.03 2.01 -21.60
C ASP A 296 -13.46 2.29 -22.01
N HIS A 297 -14.45 1.59 -21.42
CA HIS A 297 -15.87 1.80 -21.67
C HIS A 297 -16.33 3.22 -21.27
N ALA A 298 -15.89 3.69 -20.11
CA ALA A 298 -16.25 5.01 -19.59
C ALA A 298 -15.65 6.18 -20.42
N LEU A 299 -14.51 5.94 -21.10
CA LEU A 299 -13.72 6.96 -21.77
C LEU A 299 -14.32 7.35 -23.12
N ALA A 300 -14.52 8.66 -23.36
CA ALA A 300 -14.93 9.23 -24.64
C ALA A 300 -13.84 9.07 -25.73
N PRO A 301 -14.18 9.16 -27.02
CA PRO A 301 -13.19 9.24 -28.07
C PRO A 301 -12.21 10.41 -27.86
N GLY A 302 -10.90 10.16 -28.02
CA GLY A 302 -9.85 11.17 -27.80
C GLY A 302 -9.52 11.43 -26.31
N GLY A 303 -10.26 10.81 -25.37
CA GLY A 303 -10.01 10.93 -23.94
C GLY A 303 -8.79 10.16 -23.48
N LYS A 304 -8.37 10.40 -22.22
CA LYS A 304 -7.22 9.75 -21.59
C LYS A 304 -7.55 9.19 -20.22
N VAL A 305 -6.90 8.08 -19.88
CA VAL A 305 -6.87 7.53 -18.52
C VAL A 305 -5.53 7.88 -17.89
N ALA A 306 -5.52 8.50 -16.69
CA ALA A 306 -4.33 8.68 -15.89
C ALA A 306 -4.43 7.80 -14.62
N LEU A 307 -3.49 6.89 -14.47
CA LEU A 307 -3.46 5.89 -13.41
C LEU A 307 -2.20 6.06 -12.56
N GLN A 308 -2.33 6.14 -11.23
CA GLN A 308 -1.20 5.89 -10.33
C GLN A 308 -1.33 4.50 -9.74
N ALA A 309 -0.28 3.70 -9.81
CA ALA A 309 -0.30 2.31 -9.35
C ALA A 309 1.01 1.91 -8.69
N ILE A 310 0.92 1.19 -7.57
CA ILE A 310 2.06 0.47 -6.98
C ILE A 310 2.33 -0.76 -7.84
N THR A 311 3.59 -0.98 -8.18
CA THR A 311 3.97 -2.06 -9.09
C THR A 311 5.10 -2.93 -8.54
N LEU A 312 5.19 -4.13 -9.10
CA LEU A 312 6.31 -5.06 -8.92
C LEU A 312 7.06 -5.26 -10.24
N PRO A 313 8.37 -5.52 -10.23
CA PRO A 313 9.04 -6.14 -11.37
C PRO A 313 8.30 -7.38 -11.84
N HIS A 314 8.13 -7.55 -13.15
CA HIS A 314 7.20 -8.55 -13.72
C HIS A 314 7.47 -9.99 -13.23
N ASP A 315 8.75 -10.42 -13.23
CA ASP A 315 9.12 -11.76 -12.78
C ASP A 315 8.79 -11.97 -11.28
N ARG A 316 8.96 -10.92 -10.47
CA ARG A 316 8.62 -10.94 -9.05
C ARG A 316 7.11 -11.01 -8.85
N MET A 317 6.32 -10.23 -9.61
CA MET A 317 4.86 -10.32 -9.61
C MET A 317 4.38 -11.76 -9.91
N LEU A 318 4.99 -12.41 -10.93
CA LEU A 318 4.65 -13.79 -11.27
C LEU A 318 5.01 -14.77 -10.16
N ALA A 319 6.16 -14.56 -9.49
CA ALA A 319 6.64 -15.43 -8.42
C ALA A 319 5.87 -15.29 -7.11
N THR A 320 5.29 -14.10 -6.83
CA THR A 320 4.66 -13.78 -5.54
C THR A 320 3.13 -13.66 -5.62
N GLY A 321 2.54 -13.69 -6.80
CA GLY A 321 1.13 -13.35 -7.05
C GLY A 321 0.07 -14.22 -6.34
N SER A 322 0.46 -15.29 -5.65
CA SER A 322 -0.42 -16.10 -4.78
C SER A 322 0.06 -16.15 -3.34
N THR A 323 1.08 -15.38 -2.98
CA THR A 323 1.71 -15.44 -1.65
C THR A 323 0.91 -14.61 -0.66
N HIS A 324 0.49 -15.24 0.44
CA HIS A 324 -0.06 -14.56 1.59
C HIS A 324 1.08 -13.83 2.33
N THR A 325 0.93 -12.54 2.56
CA THR A 325 1.91 -11.67 3.20
C THR A 325 1.34 -11.05 4.48
N LEU A 326 2.18 -10.42 5.30
CA LEU A 326 1.70 -9.66 6.46
C LEU A 326 0.71 -8.57 6.02
N ILE A 327 1.01 -7.89 4.91
CA ILE A 327 0.15 -6.82 4.34
C ILE A 327 -1.22 -7.39 3.97
N THR A 328 -1.28 -8.50 3.24
CA THR A 328 -2.57 -9.11 2.86
C THR A 328 -3.29 -9.79 4.03
N LYS A 329 -2.57 -10.08 5.14
CA LYS A 329 -3.17 -10.63 6.35
C LYS A 329 -3.84 -9.57 7.22
N TYR A 330 -3.19 -8.42 7.41
CA TYR A 330 -3.58 -7.45 8.43
C TYR A 330 -4.03 -6.10 7.87
N ILE A 331 -3.59 -5.70 6.67
CA ILE A 331 -3.78 -4.34 6.14
C ILE A 331 -4.71 -4.34 4.93
N PHE A 332 -4.35 -5.05 3.86
CA PHE A 332 -5.08 -5.07 2.59
C PHE A 332 -5.46 -6.49 2.17
N PRO A 333 -6.52 -7.08 2.77
CA PRO A 333 -7.00 -8.40 2.36
C PRO A 333 -7.34 -8.43 0.87
N GLY A 334 -6.80 -9.40 0.14
CA GLY A 334 -7.06 -9.55 -1.30
C GLY A 334 -6.25 -8.64 -2.22
N GLY A 335 -5.43 -7.75 -1.68
CA GLY A 335 -4.58 -6.85 -2.46
C GLY A 335 -3.60 -7.60 -3.37
N ALA A 336 -3.40 -7.08 -4.59
CA ALA A 336 -2.50 -7.65 -5.59
C ALA A 336 -1.79 -6.55 -6.37
N LEU A 337 -0.46 -6.51 -6.29
CA LEU A 337 0.33 -5.53 -7.03
C LEU A 337 0.56 -5.99 -8.46
N PRO A 338 0.20 -5.18 -9.49
CA PRO A 338 0.53 -5.45 -10.88
C PRO A 338 2.01 -5.18 -11.18
N SER A 339 2.43 -5.49 -12.40
CA SER A 339 3.61 -4.89 -13.04
C SER A 339 3.17 -4.02 -14.20
N VAL A 340 3.96 -3.03 -14.59
CA VAL A 340 3.69 -2.22 -15.80
C VAL A 340 3.47 -3.12 -17.02
N ARG A 341 4.31 -4.16 -17.19
CA ARG A 341 4.14 -5.15 -18.25
C ARG A 341 2.81 -5.92 -18.17
N ALA A 342 2.32 -6.24 -16.97
CA ALA A 342 1.02 -6.91 -16.83
C ALA A 342 -0.14 -5.95 -17.19
N ILE A 343 -0.03 -4.68 -16.81
CA ILE A 343 -0.98 -3.63 -17.22
C ILE A 343 -1.01 -3.53 -18.75
N ASP A 344 0.16 -3.38 -19.39
CA ASP A 344 0.28 -3.30 -20.85
C ASP A 344 -0.31 -4.55 -21.55
N GLN A 345 -0.04 -5.75 -21.04
CA GLN A 345 -0.60 -6.98 -21.58
C GLN A 345 -2.12 -7.07 -21.45
N VAL A 346 -2.68 -6.64 -20.31
CA VAL A 346 -4.13 -6.67 -20.09
C VAL A 346 -4.83 -5.63 -20.99
N THR A 347 -4.32 -4.40 -21.02
CA THR A 347 -4.88 -3.33 -21.85
C THR A 347 -4.76 -3.67 -23.33
N GLY A 348 -3.60 -4.15 -23.76
CA GLY A 348 -3.36 -4.52 -25.15
C GLY A 348 -4.21 -5.68 -25.68
N ARG A 349 -4.64 -6.60 -24.80
CA ARG A 349 -5.45 -7.75 -25.19
C ARG A 349 -6.95 -7.56 -25.06
N HIS A 350 -7.39 -6.72 -24.13
CA HIS A 350 -8.78 -6.67 -23.70
C HIS A 350 -9.44 -5.30 -23.84
N THR A 351 -8.67 -4.29 -24.24
CA THR A 351 -9.13 -2.90 -24.43
C THR A 351 -8.48 -2.28 -25.67
N SER A 352 -8.95 -1.09 -26.03
CA SER A 352 -8.31 -0.24 -27.05
C SER A 352 -7.22 0.67 -26.48
N LEU A 353 -6.98 0.65 -25.16
CA LEU A 353 -6.02 1.51 -24.48
C LEU A 353 -4.58 1.03 -24.64
N ARG A 354 -3.64 1.97 -24.78
CA ARG A 354 -2.18 1.73 -24.79
C ARG A 354 -1.52 2.75 -23.87
N ILE A 355 -0.46 2.33 -23.18
CA ILE A 355 0.35 3.22 -22.36
C ILE A 355 1.07 4.21 -23.28
N THR A 356 0.89 5.52 -23.04
CA THR A 356 1.48 6.61 -23.80
C THR A 356 2.44 7.49 -22.99
N ASP A 357 2.40 7.43 -21.66
CA ASP A 357 3.33 8.09 -20.74
C ASP A 357 3.53 7.22 -19.50
N ASP A 358 4.74 7.20 -18.95
CA ASP A 358 5.11 6.42 -17.77
C ASP A 358 6.13 7.22 -16.96
N LEU A 359 5.78 7.52 -15.70
CA LEU A 359 6.69 8.08 -14.71
C LEU A 359 6.85 7.10 -13.56
N ALA A 360 8.04 6.51 -13.44
CA ALA A 360 8.43 5.77 -12.23
C ALA A 360 8.76 6.76 -11.09
N MET A 361 8.10 6.59 -9.94
CA MET A 361 8.24 7.50 -8.82
C MET A 361 8.30 6.80 -7.45
N GLY A 362 8.69 5.53 -7.41
CA GLY A 362 8.70 4.74 -6.18
C GLY A 362 9.59 5.32 -5.08
N ARG A 363 10.71 5.96 -5.45
CA ARG A 363 11.59 6.61 -4.47
C ARG A 363 10.92 7.76 -3.71
N HIS A 364 9.86 8.37 -4.25
CA HIS A 364 9.05 9.38 -3.55
C HIS A 364 8.14 8.76 -2.48
N TYR A 365 7.83 7.47 -2.59
CA TYR A 365 7.00 6.83 -1.57
C TYR A 365 7.77 6.60 -0.27
N ALA A 366 9.08 6.34 -0.32
CA ALA A 366 9.86 6.12 0.89
C ALA A 366 9.78 7.32 1.86
N PRO A 367 10.06 8.58 1.47
CA PRO A 367 9.88 9.74 2.36
C PRO A 367 8.39 10.02 2.67
N THR A 368 7.44 9.70 1.79
CA THR A 368 6.00 9.79 2.08
C THR A 368 5.65 8.92 3.29
N LEU A 369 6.02 7.64 3.26
CA LEU A 369 5.76 6.68 4.34
C LEU A 369 6.49 7.04 5.64
N GLN A 370 7.71 7.54 5.54
CA GLN A 370 8.47 8.00 6.72
C GLN A 370 7.80 9.20 7.40
N ARG A 371 7.24 10.12 6.62
CA ARG A 371 6.49 11.28 7.17
C ARG A 371 5.21 10.83 7.84
N TRP A 372 4.48 9.89 7.23
CA TRP A 372 3.27 9.32 7.84
C TRP A 372 3.60 8.58 9.14
N ASP A 373 4.67 7.79 9.15
CA ASP A 373 5.09 7.06 10.34
C ASP A 373 5.44 7.99 11.50
N ARG A 374 6.25 9.03 11.24
CA ARG A 374 6.60 10.04 12.24
C ARG A 374 5.37 10.76 12.80
N ALA A 375 4.44 11.15 11.92
CA ALA A 375 3.21 11.82 12.33
C ALA A 375 2.30 10.88 13.16
N PHE A 376 2.17 9.60 12.73
CA PHE A 376 1.40 8.58 13.42
C PHE A 376 1.92 8.33 14.84
N LEU A 377 3.23 8.15 14.99
CA LEU A 377 3.84 7.95 16.30
C LEU A 377 3.77 9.20 17.18
N ALA A 378 3.89 10.40 16.59
CA ALA A 378 3.71 11.65 17.32
C ALA A 378 2.25 11.81 17.83
N ALA A 379 1.27 11.24 17.14
CA ALA A 379 -0.14 11.26 17.52
C ALA A 379 -0.57 10.09 18.42
N HIS A 380 0.37 9.35 19.04
CA HIS A 380 0.10 8.08 19.74
C HIS A 380 -0.97 8.21 20.85
N GLU A 381 -1.03 9.32 21.58
CA GLU A 381 -2.07 9.58 22.61
C GLU A 381 -3.45 9.66 21.96
N ARG A 382 -3.59 10.42 20.86
CA ARG A 382 -4.85 10.51 20.10
C ARG A 382 -5.27 9.15 19.52
N VAL A 383 -4.31 8.37 19.02
CA VAL A 383 -4.57 7.02 18.50
C VAL A 383 -5.09 6.10 19.62
N ALA A 384 -4.53 6.19 20.82
CA ALA A 384 -5.02 5.46 22.00
C ALA A 384 -6.44 5.92 22.42
N ASP A 385 -6.72 7.23 22.41
CA ASP A 385 -8.05 7.78 22.72
C ASP A 385 -9.13 7.33 21.71
N LEU A 386 -8.75 7.05 20.48
CA LEU A 386 -9.62 6.44 19.47
C LEU A 386 -9.89 4.94 19.72
N GLY A 387 -9.26 4.34 20.75
CA GLY A 387 -9.49 2.96 21.17
C GLY A 387 -8.53 1.94 20.54
N PHE A 388 -7.49 2.37 19.85
CA PHE A 388 -6.48 1.47 19.28
C PHE A 388 -5.48 1.01 20.35
N ASP A 389 -5.23 -0.29 20.41
CA ASP A 389 -4.34 -0.90 21.39
C ASP A 389 -2.85 -0.76 21.00
N PRO A 390 -1.90 -1.00 21.95
CA PRO A 390 -0.48 -0.92 21.64
C PRO A 390 0.00 -1.92 20.57
N THR A 391 -0.73 -3.01 20.34
CA THR A 391 -0.42 -3.98 19.28
C THR A 391 -0.76 -3.38 17.91
N PHE A 392 -1.89 -2.66 17.81
CA PHE A 392 -2.24 -1.88 16.62
C PHE A 392 -1.16 -0.83 16.30
N VAL A 393 -0.71 -0.08 17.30
CA VAL A 393 0.34 0.93 17.10
C VAL A 393 1.60 0.29 16.52
N ARG A 394 2.07 -0.84 17.09
CA ARG A 394 3.22 -1.58 16.54
C ARG A 394 2.94 -2.11 15.14
N MET A 395 1.75 -2.60 14.88
CA MET A 395 1.36 -3.13 13.56
C MET A 395 1.38 -2.03 12.50
N TRP A 396 0.83 -0.85 12.81
CA TRP A 396 0.77 0.27 11.86
C TRP A 396 2.17 0.84 11.58
N HIS A 397 2.97 1.06 12.61
CA HIS A 397 4.37 1.45 12.49
C HIS A 397 5.18 0.44 11.66
N PHE A 398 5.07 -0.86 11.97
CA PHE A 398 5.74 -1.89 11.19
C PHE A 398 5.29 -1.91 9.73
N TYR A 399 4.00 -1.72 9.47
CA TYR A 399 3.45 -1.66 8.12
C TYR A 399 4.05 -0.51 7.33
N LEU A 400 4.06 0.71 7.88
CA LEU A 400 4.60 1.90 7.20
C LEU A 400 6.09 1.73 6.90
N GLU A 401 6.87 1.28 7.88
CA GLU A 401 8.31 1.07 7.74
C GLU A 401 8.66 -0.13 6.82
N TYR A 402 7.84 -1.19 6.83
CA TYR A 402 7.98 -2.31 5.91
C TYR A 402 7.74 -1.89 4.45
N CYS A 403 6.71 -1.09 4.20
CA CYS A 403 6.45 -0.53 2.87
C CYS A 403 7.56 0.46 2.48
N ARG A 404 8.00 1.34 3.39
CA ARG A 404 9.13 2.25 3.15
C ARG A 404 10.37 1.50 2.70
N ALA A 405 10.72 0.42 3.40
CA ALA A 405 11.86 -0.42 3.05
C ALA A 405 11.72 -1.04 1.65
N GLY A 406 10.51 -1.44 1.26
CA GLY A 406 10.24 -1.98 -0.06
C GLY A 406 10.53 -0.96 -1.19
N PHE A 407 10.15 0.30 -1.00
CA PHE A 407 10.41 1.37 -1.95
C PHE A 407 11.87 1.84 -1.91
N ALA A 408 12.46 1.97 -0.72
CA ALA A 408 13.85 2.39 -0.56
C ALA A 408 14.85 1.39 -1.15
N ALA A 409 14.50 0.09 -1.16
CA ALA A 409 15.30 -0.98 -1.75
C ALA A 409 15.00 -1.23 -3.24
N ASP A 410 14.18 -0.41 -3.90
CA ASP A 410 13.68 -0.64 -5.27
C ASP A 410 13.04 -2.05 -5.43
N TYR A 411 12.48 -2.60 -4.31
CA TYR A 411 11.80 -3.89 -4.31
C TYR A 411 10.40 -3.79 -4.94
N ILE A 412 9.73 -2.67 -4.75
CA ILE A 412 8.46 -2.23 -5.35
C ILE A 412 8.64 -0.82 -5.89
N ASP A 413 7.78 -0.42 -6.82
CA ASP A 413 7.78 0.90 -7.44
C ASP A 413 6.37 1.50 -7.46
N VAL A 414 6.25 2.78 -7.77
CA VAL A 414 4.99 3.45 -8.12
C VAL A 414 5.12 4.08 -9.48
N HIS A 415 4.13 3.89 -10.31
CA HIS A 415 4.07 4.49 -11.64
C HIS A 415 2.85 5.38 -11.81
N GLN A 416 3.04 6.55 -12.41
CA GLN A 416 1.95 7.29 -13.04
C GLN A 416 1.94 6.96 -14.52
N LEU A 417 0.90 6.23 -14.95
CA LEU A 417 0.71 5.78 -16.32
C LEU A 417 -0.40 6.58 -16.99
N VAL A 418 -0.17 7.02 -18.22
CA VAL A 418 -1.23 7.56 -19.07
C VAL A 418 -1.55 6.56 -20.15
N LEU A 419 -2.86 6.29 -20.32
CA LEU A 419 -3.33 5.38 -21.35
C LEU A 419 -4.30 6.15 -22.27
N ALA A 420 -4.16 5.93 -23.57
CA ALA A 420 -5.04 6.49 -24.59
C ALA A 420 -5.31 5.47 -25.68
N ARG A 421 -6.34 5.69 -26.46
CA ARG A 421 -6.57 4.95 -27.69
C ARG A 421 -5.60 5.45 -28.76
N PRO A 422 -4.94 4.57 -29.53
CA PRO A 422 -4.16 4.99 -30.69
C PRO A 422 -5.01 5.84 -31.64
N GLU A 423 -4.43 6.90 -32.17
CA GLU A 423 -5.07 7.63 -33.27
C GLU A 423 -5.22 6.67 -34.45
N GLU A 424 -6.43 6.55 -35.01
CA GLU A 424 -6.61 5.83 -36.26
C GLU A 424 -5.79 6.54 -37.33
N GLU A 425 -4.84 5.85 -37.93
CA GLU A 425 -4.15 6.35 -39.13
C GLU A 425 -5.25 6.63 -40.22
N ARG A 426 -5.49 7.93 -40.48
CA ARG A 426 -6.42 8.36 -41.52
C ARG A 426 -5.81 8.21 -42.90
#